data_e3a75687efc45c63b92b96110cac540c
#
_entry.id   e3a75687efc45c63b92b96110cac540c
#
_cell.length_a   1.000
_cell.length_b   1.000
_cell.length_c   1.000
_cell.angle_alpha   90.00
_cell.angle_beta   90.00
_cell.angle_gamma   90.00
#
_symmetry.space_group_name_H-M   'P 1'
#
loop_
_entity.id
_entity.type
_entity.pdbx_description
1 polymer ?
#
loop_
_entity_poly.entity_id
_entity_poly.type
_entity_poly.pdbx_seq_one_letter_code
_entity_poly.pdbx_strand_id
1 'polypeptide(L)'
;MLLTKNIQQFICFSESSIEDVLKKIDNNKSRIVFVVSEHGKLLGSLSDGDIRRWMVNTTELNLNEIAKTVMNQEVRKFIVGTDKSIIEQVFSLGIDCVPLVDKSGHLIQLAFHKKTGFSVKNREISENSPIFIIAEIGNNHQGDIDLAKQLVDHAVAANVDCVKFQMRDMDKLYKDSGENDVSADLGAQYTLDLLSKFQLSNDALIEVFDYAKTKGILPLCTPWDLESLCKLENYGMDAYKVASADFT
;
A
#
# COMPACT_ATOMS: atom_id res chain seq x y z
N MET A 1 -15.10 -3.24 -8.74
CA MET A 1 -16.01 -2.43 -7.87
C MET A 1 -16.44 -3.24 -6.66
N LEU A 2 -16.42 -2.65 -5.46
CA LEU A 2 -16.96 -3.22 -4.21
C LEU A 2 -18.21 -2.43 -3.80
N LEU A 3 -19.26 -3.14 -3.42
CA LEU A 3 -20.51 -2.54 -2.92
C LEU A 3 -20.65 -2.79 -1.42
N THR A 4 -20.98 -1.74 -0.65
CA THR A 4 -21.29 -1.87 0.77
C THR A 4 -22.62 -1.22 1.12
N LYS A 5 -23.41 -1.91 1.95
CA LYS A 5 -24.61 -1.36 2.60
C LYS A 5 -24.30 -0.84 4.01
N ASN A 6 -23.14 -1.18 4.56
CA ASN A 6 -22.70 -0.62 5.83
C ASN A 6 -22.09 0.77 5.59
N ILE A 7 -22.94 1.79 5.59
CA ILE A 7 -22.59 3.18 5.25
C ILE A 7 -22.35 4.05 6.48
N GLN A 8 -22.58 3.58 7.69
CA GLN A 8 -22.57 4.39 8.92
C GLN A 8 -21.26 5.14 9.16
N GLN A 9 -20.14 4.52 8.85
CA GLN A 9 -18.81 5.14 8.99
C GLN A 9 -18.50 6.16 7.90
N PHE A 10 -19.30 6.23 6.84
CA PHE A 10 -19.09 7.11 5.69
C PHE A 10 -20.13 8.24 5.60
N ILE A 11 -21.03 8.38 6.55
CA ILE A 11 -22.05 9.42 6.54
C ILE A 11 -21.89 10.37 7.73
N CYS A 12 -22.22 11.63 7.53
CA CYS A 12 -22.46 12.61 8.59
C CYS A 12 -23.76 13.36 8.29
N PHE A 13 -24.34 13.98 9.33
CA PHE A 13 -25.50 14.82 9.16
C PHE A 13 -25.09 16.24 8.76
N SER A 14 -26.03 16.98 8.15
CA SER A 14 -25.81 18.36 7.72
C SER A 14 -25.33 19.30 8.83
N GLU A 15 -25.80 19.05 10.06
CA GLU A 15 -25.49 19.84 11.26
C GLU A 15 -24.26 19.34 12.05
N SER A 16 -23.61 18.26 11.58
CA SER A 16 -22.36 17.78 12.19
C SER A 16 -21.26 18.82 12.08
N SER A 17 -20.43 18.97 13.12
CA SER A 17 -19.28 19.86 13.10
C SER A 17 -18.18 19.35 12.15
N ILE A 18 -17.35 20.26 11.64
CA ILE A 18 -16.17 19.87 10.83
C ILE A 18 -15.20 19.03 11.66
N GLU A 19 -15.11 19.25 12.96
CA GLU A 19 -14.32 18.40 13.86
C GLU A 19 -14.79 16.95 13.83
N ASP A 20 -16.12 16.72 13.93
CA ASP A 20 -16.68 15.36 13.88
C ASP A 20 -16.52 14.73 12.50
N VAL A 21 -16.63 15.52 11.44
CA VAL A 21 -16.36 15.09 10.05
C VAL A 21 -14.92 14.62 9.89
N LEU A 22 -13.94 15.39 10.40
CA LEU A 22 -12.52 15.02 10.34
C LEU A 22 -12.23 13.72 11.08
N LYS A 23 -12.75 13.57 12.32
CA LYS A 23 -12.64 12.32 13.08
C LYS A 23 -13.21 11.12 12.29
N LYS A 24 -14.33 11.33 11.61
CA LYS A 24 -14.97 10.28 10.81
C LYS A 24 -14.18 9.92 9.54
N ILE A 25 -13.61 10.91 8.85
CA ILE A 25 -12.73 10.71 7.69
C ILE A 25 -11.47 9.92 8.08
N ASP A 26 -10.85 10.28 9.21
CA ASP A 26 -9.68 9.59 9.74
C ASP A 26 -10.00 8.12 10.06
N ASN A 27 -11.12 7.87 10.76
CA ASN A 27 -11.53 6.53 11.15
C ASN A 27 -11.90 5.63 9.96
N ASN A 28 -12.53 6.18 8.90
CA ASN A 28 -12.99 5.36 7.77
C ASN A 28 -11.91 5.09 6.71
N LYS A 29 -10.75 5.74 6.80
CA LYS A 29 -9.59 5.62 5.90
C LYS A 29 -9.89 5.85 4.41
N SER A 30 -11.11 6.29 4.07
CA SER A 30 -11.55 6.51 2.68
C SER A 30 -11.46 7.98 2.26
N ARG A 31 -11.01 8.86 3.16
CA ARG A 31 -10.79 10.30 2.93
C ARG A 31 -12.02 11.07 2.45
N ILE A 32 -13.21 10.51 2.66
CA ILE A 32 -14.48 11.11 2.25
C ILE A 32 -15.61 10.68 3.20
N VAL A 33 -16.56 11.58 3.43
CA VAL A 33 -17.88 11.27 4.00
C VAL A 33 -18.98 11.88 3.13
N PHE A 34 -20.16 11.32 3.22
CA PHE A 34 -21.35 11.82 2.53
C PHE A 34 -22.28 12.49 3.54
N VAL A 35 -22.68 13.71 3.21
CA VAL A 35 -23.57 14.52 4.05
C VAL A 35 -25.00 14.15 3.73
N VAL A 36 -25.76 13.76 4.74
CA VAL A 36 -27.17 13.39 4.60
C VAL A 36 -28.07 14.25 5.50
N SER A 37 -29.33 14.36 5.10
CA SER A 37 -30.37 14.93 5.98
C SER A 37 -30.72 13.96 7.11
N GLU A 38 -31.47 14.41 8.11
CA GLU A 38 -32.01 13.58 9.20
C GLU A 38 -32.82 12.36 8.68
N HIS A 39 -33.40 12.49 7.50
CA HIS A 39 -34.15 11.41 6.84
C HIS A 39 -33.29 10.57 5.90
N GLY A 40 -31.96 10.74 5.90
CA GLY A 40 -31.03 9.94 5.08
C GLY A 40 -30.92 10.33 3.60
N LYS A 41 -31.49 11.49 3.20
CA LYS A 41 -31.38 12.00 1.84
C LYS A 41 -29.97 12.57 1.62
N LEU A 42 -29.31 12.17 0.53
CA LEU A 42 -27.98 12.67 0.18
C LEU A 42 -28.02 14.15 -0.18
N LEU A 43 -27.24 14.97 0.52
CA LEU A 43 -27.12 16.42 0.35
C LEU A 43 -25.81 16.82 -0.31
N GLY A 44 -24.71 16.12 0.01
CA GLY A 44 -23.40 16.49 -0.47
C GLY A 44 -22.33 15.47 -0.08
N SER A 45 -21.06 15.86 -0.27
CA SER A 45 -19.90 15.12 0.23
C SER A 45 -18.87 16.08 0.83
N LEU A 46 -18.02 15.54 1.71
CA LEU A 46 -16.85 16.22 2.24
C LEU A 46 -15.66 15.29 2.14
N SER A 47 -14.65 15.70 1.40
CA SER A 47 -13.37 15.01 1.29
C SER A 47 -12.27 15.81 2.00
N ASP A 48 -11.10 15.18 2.23
CA ASP A 48 -9.89 15.90 2.68
C ASP A 48 -9.59 17.12 1.82
N GLY A 49 -9.83 17.00 0.51
CA GLY A 49 -9.60 18.09 -0.45
C GLY A 49 -10.58 19.25 -0.24
N ASP A 50 -11.85 18.95 0.05
CA ASP A 50 -12.86 19.99 0.32
C ASP A 50 -12.55 20.74 1.61
N ILE A 51 -12.22 20.02 2.68
CA ILE A 51 -11.85 20.60 3.96
C ILE A 51 -10.59 21.46 3.82
N ARG A 52 -9.57 20.97 3.12
CA ARG A 52 -8.33 21.74 2.89
C ARG A 52 -8.61 23.03 2.11
N ARG A 53 -9.43 22.99 1.07
CA ARG A 53 -9.83 24.18 0.30
C ARG A 53 -10.59 25.16 1.20
N TRP A 54 -11.50 24.68 2.02
CA TRP A 54 -12.21 25.52 2.98
C TRP A 54 -11.25 26.18 3.97
N MET A 55 -10.31 25.42 4.55
CA MET A 55 -9.32 25.96 5.50
C MET A 55 -8.43 27.06 4.90
N VAL A 56 -8.08 26.94 3.62
CA VAL A 56 -7.24 27.94 2.91
C VAL A 56 -8.05 29.20 2.59
N ASN A 57 -9.35 29.06 2.33
CA ASN A 57 -10.21 30.17 1.90
C ASN A 57 -10.95 30.86 3.04
N THR A 58 -10.89 30.33 4.26
CA THR A 58 -11.53 30.99 5.43
C THR A 58 -10.53 31.92 6.12
N THR A 59 -11.01 33.05 6.62
CA THR A 59 -10.19 34.02 7.36
C THR A 59 -9.99 33.63 8.82
N GLU A 60 -10.94 32.87 9.38
CA GLU A 60 -10.90 32.41 10.77
C GLU A 60 -11.33 30.95 10.80
N LEU A 61 -10.42 30.07 11.25
CA LEU A 61 -10.65 28.64 11.33
C LEU A 61 -11.56 28.29 12.51
N ASN A 62 -12.77 27.84 12.23
CA ASN A 62 -13.73 27.40 13.23
C ASN A 62 -14.15 25.93 12.96
N LEU A 63 -13.60 24.97 13.70
CA LEU A 63 -13.93 23.55 13.57
C LEU A 63 -15.36 23.19 14.02
N ASN A 64 -16.06 24.10 14.70
CA ASN A 64 -17.47 23.94 15.01
C ASN A 64 -18.41 24.36 13.86
N GLU A 65 -17.86 24.82 12.73
CA GLU A 65 -18.64 25.06 11.51
C GLU A 65 -19.36 23.78 11.09
N ILE A 66 -20.58 23.91 10.57
CA ILE A 66 -21.42 22.77 10.21
C ILE A 66 -21.08 22.23 8.82
N ALA A 67 -21.20 20.92 8.65
CA ALA A 67 -20.87 20.21 7.41
C ALA A 67 -21.58 20.78 6.18
N LYS A 68 -22.82 21.25 6.35
CA LYS A 68 -23.65 21.82 5.29
C LYS A 68 -23.03 23.03 4.60
N THR A 69 -22.29 23.87 5.34
CA THR A 69 -21.68 25.09 4.80
C THR A 69 -20.42 24.82 4.00
N VAL A 70 -19.74 23.69 4.28
CA VAL A 70 -18.44 23.34 3.69
C VAL A 70 -18.56 22.27 2.60
N MET A 71 -19.66 21.49 2.60
CA MET A 71 -19.82 20.33 1.70
C MET A 71 -19.84 20.72 0.23
N ASN A 72 -19.32 19.82 -0.61
CA ASN A 72 -19.54 19.84 -2.04
C ASN A 72 -20.96 19.31 -2.33
N GLN A 73 -21.82 20.14 -2.92
CA GLN A 73 -23.20 19.80 -3.28
C GLN A 73 -23.28 19.09 -4.64
N GLU A 74 -22.28 19.23 -5.50
CA GLU A 74 -22.22 18.62 -6.83
C GLU A 74 -21.63 17.21 -6.77
N VAL A 75 -22.27 16.33 -5.99
CA VAL A 75 -21.83 14.94 -5.85
C VAL A 75 -22.31 14.10 -7.00
N ARG A 76 -21.38 13.42 -7.69
CA ARG A 76 -21.75 12.37 -8.65
C ARG A 76 -22.38 11.20 -7.89
N LYS A 77 -23.63 10.91 -8.20
CA LYS A 77 -24.42 9.83 -7.60
C LYS A 77 -25.09 8.99 -8.65
N PHE A 78 -25.38 7.74 -8.32
CA PHE A 78 -26.13 6.83 -9.17
C PHE A 78 -27.32 6.25 -8.45
N ILE A 79 -28.32 5.78 -9.21
CA ILE A 79 -29.45 5.05 -8.64
C ILE A 79 -29.03 3.60 -8.39
N VAL A 80 -29.50 3.02 -7.29
CA VAL A 80 -29.29 1.59 -6.99
C VAL A 80 -29.79 0.75 -8.16
N GLY A 81 -28.93 -0.14 -8.67
CA GLY A 81 -29.22 -0.95 -9.86
C GLY A 81 -28.67 -0.40 -11.17
N THR A 82 -28.00 0.77 -11.16
CA THR A 82 -27.23 1.26 -12.32
C THR A 82 -26.20 0.22 -12.74
N ASP A 83 -26.01 0.07 -14.06
CA ASP A 83 -25.04 -0.86 -14.63
C ASP A 83 -23.62 -0.58 -14.06
N LYS A 84 -22.91 -1.65 -13.70
CA LYS A 84 -21.59 -1.58 -13.11
C LYS A 84 -20.59 -0.89 -14.03
N SER A 85 -20.68 -1.10 -15.32
CA SER A 85 -19.78 -0.51 -16.31
C SER A 85 -19.84 1.02 -16.31
N ILE A 86 -21.01 1.60 -16.08
CA ILE A 86 -21.21 3.05 -16.02
C ILE A 86 -20.55 3.61 -14.76
N ILE A 87 -20.67 2.90 -13.64
CA ILE A 87 -20.04 3.31 -12.38
C ILE A 87 -18.51 3.18 -12.46
N GLU A 88 -18.01 2.12 -13.11
CA GLU A 88 -16.57 1.90 -13.30
C GLU A 88 -15.91 2.96 -14.18
N GLN A 89 -16.61 3.52 -15.14
CA GLN A 89 -16.12 4.67 -15.93
C GLN A 89 -15.84 5.91 -15.05
N VAL A 90 -16.58 6.10 -13.97
CA VAL A 90 -16.33 7.23 -13.05
C VAL A 90 -15.09 7.00 -12.20
N PHE A 91 -14.78 5.77 -11.88
CA PHE A 91 -13.54 5.43 -11.15
C PHE A 91 -12.29 5.72 -11.99
N SER A 92 -12.34 5.56 -13.31
CA SER A 92 -11.24 5.94 -14.21
C SER A 92 -10.93 7.45 -14.22
N LEU A 93 -11.85 8.28 -13.73
CA LEU A 93 -11.65 9.72 -13.56
C LEU A 93 -11.00 10.09 -12.21
N GLY A 94 -10.49 9.10 -11.44
CA GLY A 94 -9.84 9.31 -10.16
C GLY A 94 -10.79 9.45 -8.97
N ILE A 95 -12.05 9.03 -9.11
CA ILE A 95 -13.02 8.99 -8.02
C ILE A 95 -12.99 7.59 -7.40
N ASP A 96 -12.64 7.49 -6.13
CA ASP A 96 -12.49 6.19 -5.44
C ASP A 96 -13.79 5.66 -4.81
N CYS A 97 -14.79 6.53 -4.59
CA CYS A 97 -16.06 6.17 -3.96
C CYS A 97 -17.22 6.99 -4.54
N VAL A 98 -18.32 6.32 -4.86
CA VAL A 98 -19.55 6.98 -5.32
C VAL A 98 -20.77 6.51 -4.53
N PRO A 99 -21.71 7.41 -4.18
CA PRO A 99 -22.94 7.08 -3.47
C PRO A 99 -24.00 6.53 -4.43
N LEU A 100 -24.69 5.49 -3.99
CA LEU A 100 -25.84 4.91 -4.66
C LEU A 100 -27.10 5.26 -3.87
N VAL A 101 -28.03 5.95 -4.53
CA VAL A 101 -29.26 6.44 -3.93
C VAL A 101 -30.49 5.69 -4.48
N ASP A 102 -31.58 5.71 -3.74
CA ASP A 102 -32.88 5.30 -4.25
C ASP A 102 -33.52 6.39 -5.16
N LYS A 103 -34.70 6.11 -5.70
CA LYS A 103 -35.45 7.06 -6.54
C LYS A 103 -35.85 8.34 -5.81
N SER A 104 -35.89 8.33 -4.50
CA SER A 104 -36.23 9.46 -3.63
C SER A 104 -34.99 10.26 -3.19
N GLY A 105 -33.79 9.78 -3.52
CA GLY A 105 -32.51 10.40 -3.23
C GLY A 105 -31.90 10.02 -1.88
N HIS A 106 -32.43 8.99 -1.20
CA HIS A 106 -31.82 8.48 0.03
C HIS A 106 -30.58 7.67 -0.27
N LEU A 107 -29.53 7.83 0.52
CA LEU A 107 -28.28 7.08 0.39
C LEU A 107 -28.48 5.65 0.88
N ILE A 108 -28.37 4.68 -0.01
CA ILE A 108 -28.61 3.25 0.26
C ILE A 108 -27.33 2.45 0.34
N GLN A 109 -26.37 2.74 -0.54
CA GLN A 109 -25.13 1.98 -0.68
C GLN A 109 -24.00 2.90 -1.10
N LEU A 110 -22.77 2.41 -0.94
CA LEU A 110 -21.58 3.00 -1.54
C LEU A 110 -20.94 1.99 -2.48
N ALA A 111 -20.47 2.49 -3.62
CA ALA A 111 -19.61 1.76 -4.52
C ALA A 111 -18.19 2.30 -4.42
N PHE A 112 -17.26 1.40 -4.09
CA PHE A 112 -15.84 1.72 -4.01
C PHE A 112 -15.10 1.20 -5.23
N HIS A 113 -14.14 1.99 -5.70
CA HIS A 113 -13.18 1.49 -6.66
C HIS A 113 -12.39 0.34 -6.01
N LYS A 114 -12.51 -0.86 -6.56
CA LYS A 114 -11.65 -1.98 -6.18
C LYS A 114 -10.30 -1.75 -6.87
N LYS A 115 -9.36 -1.13 -6.20
CA LYS A 115 -7.98 -1.09 -6.69
C LYS A 115 -7.46 -2.52 -6.66
N THR A 116 -7.42 -3.17 -7.81
CA THR A 116 -6.96 -4.56 -7.97
C THR A 116 -5.46 -4.64 -8.20
N GLY A 117 -4.77 -3.52 -8.12
CA GLY A 117 -3.35 -3.42 -8.39
C GLY A 117 -2.64 -2.43 -7.47
N PHE A 118 -1.33 -2.45 -7.57
CA PHE A 118 -0.42 -1.51 -6.92
C PHE A 118 0.64 -1.10 -7.96
N SER A 119 1.40 -0.05 -7.66
CA SER A 119 2.49 0.38 -8.53
C SER A 119 3.83 0.19 -7.83
N VAL A 120 4.80 -0.30 -8.57
CA VAL A 120 6.20 -0.31 -8.15
C VAL A 120 6.93 0.64 -9.08
N LYS A 121 7.43 1.75 -8.53
CA LYS A 121 7.91 2.88 -9.34
C LYS A 121 6.82 3.36 -10.32
N ASN A 122 7.14 3.31 -11.61
CA ASN A 122 6.28 3.74 -12.70
C ASN A 122 5.50 2.58 -13.35
N ARG A 123 5.56 1.38 -12.80
CA ARG A 123 4.91 0.20 -13.35
C ARG A 123 3.73 -0.21 -12.51
N GLU A 124 2.56 -0.19 -13.11
CA GLU A 124 1.34 -0.73 -12.52
C GLU A 124 1.35 -2.26 -12.56
N ILE A 125 0.96 -2.88 -11.48
CA ILE A 125 0.78 -4.33 -11.32
C ILE A 125 -0.68 -4.57 -10.96
N SER A 126 -1.47 -5.03 -11.93
CA SER A 126 -2.90 -5.25 -11.81
C SER A 126 -3.33 -6.44 -12.69
N GLU A 127 -4.60 -6.84 -12.59
CA GLU A 127 -5.17 -7.92 -13.41
C GLU A 127 -5.06 -7.66 -14.93
N ASN A 128 -4.96 -6.40 -15.35
CA ASN A 128 -4.93 -6.00 -16.76
C ASN A 128 -3.55 -5.51 -17.22
N SER A 129 -2.57 -5.43 -16.33
CA SER A 129 -1.21 -5.05 -16.70
C SER A 129 -0.42 -6.25 -17.26
N PRO A 130 0.62 -6.02 -18.07
CA PRO A 130 1.54 -7.07 -18.45
C PRO A 130 2.14 -7.78 -17.23
N ILE A 131 2.45 -9.06 -17.36
CA ILE A 131 3.05 -9.86 -16.30
C ILE A 131 4.32 -9.18 -15.80
N PHE A 132 4.49 -9.09 -14.48
CA PHE A 132 5.69 -8.59 -13.82
C PHE A 132 6.55 -9.78 -13.38
N ILE A 133 7.71 -9.94 -14.01
CA ILE A 133 8.60 -11.08 -13.81
C ILE A 133 9.70 -10.71 -12.84
N ILE A 134 9.85 -11.48 -11.77
CA ILE A 134 10.88 -11.30 -10.74
C ILE A 134 11.89 -12.45 -10.81
N ALA A 135 13.16 -12.14 -11.07
CA ALA A 135 14.23 -13.11 -10.92
C ALA A 135 14.61 -13.24 -9.44
N GLU A 136 14.37 -14.43 -8.89
CA GLU A 136 14.68 -14.78 -7.50
C GLU A 136 16.17 -15.12 -7.35
N ILE A 137 17.01 -14.12 -7.10
CA ILE A 137 18.45 -14.34 -6.87
C ILE A 137 18.69 -14.91 -5.46
N GLY A 138 17.97 -14.35 -4.47
CA GLY A 138 18.08 -14.80 -3.07
C GLY A 138 19.53 -14.80 -2.58
N ASN A 139 20.04 -15.97 -2.21
CA ASN A 139 21.42 -16.20 -1.79
C ASN A 139 22.24 -17.02 -2.82
N ASN A 140 21.77 -17.15 -4.06
CA ASN A 140 22.47 -17.93 -5.10
C ASN A 140 23.83 -17.32 -5.49
N HIS A 141 24.09 -16.08 -5.12
CA HIS A 141 25.40 -15.43 -5.24
C HIS A 141 26.46 -15.99 -4.26
N GLN A 142 26.08 -16.84 -3.31
CA GLN A 142 27.00 -17.56 -2.42
C GLN A 142 28.01 -16.66 -1.65
N GLY A 143 27.64 -15.43 -1.34
CA GLY A 143 28.49 -14.45 -0.66
C GLY A 143 29.50 -13.75 -1.60
N ASP A 144 29.44 -14.01 -2.89
CA ASP A 144 30.30 -13.42 -3.92
C ASP A 144 29.58 -12.27 -4.64
N ILE A 145 30.15 -11.06 -4.56
CA ILE A 145 29.58 -9.87 -5.17
C ILE A 145 29.64 -9.90 -6.70
N ASP A 146 30.70 -10.48 -7.27
CA ASP A 146 30.87 -10.58 -8.72
C ASP A 146 29.86 -11.56 -9.30
N LEU A 147 29.62 -12.68 -8.61
CA LEU A 147 28.57 -13.62 -8.97
C LEU A 147 27.18 -12.97 -8.85
N ALA A 148 26.95 -12.16 -7.81
CA ALA A 148 25.70 -11.40 -7.68
C ALA A 148 25.47 -10.47 -8.88
N LYS A 149 26.48 -9.74 -9.31
CA LYS A 149 26.42 -8.87 -10.50
C LYS A 149 26.22 -9.66 -11.79
N GLN A 150 26.85 -10.82 -11.94
CA GLN A 150 26.60 -11.73 -13.09
C GLN A 150 25.14 -12.21 -13.13
N LEU A 151 24.58 -12.56 -11.98
CA LEU A 151 23.16 -12.97 -11.89
C LEU A 151 22.21 -11.80 -12.28
N VAL A 152 22.56 -10.57 -11.93
CA VAL A 152 21.84 -9.37 -12.41
C VAL A 152 21.94 -9.26 -13.94
N ASP A 153 23.15 -9.42 -14.52
CA ASP A 153 23.34 -9.36 -15.98
C ASP A 153 22.54 -10.45 -16.71
N HIS A 154 22.49 -11.67 -16.17
CA HIS A 154 21.62 -12.72 -16.71
C HIS A 154 20.13 -12.41 -16.63
N ALA A 155 19.68 -11.80 -15.54
CA ALA A 155 18.31 -11.34 -15.37
C ALA A 155 17.94 -10.26 -16.40
N VAL A 156 18.85 -9.30 -16.64
CA VAL A 156 18.70 -8.28 -17.68
C VAL A 156 18.63 -8.91 -19.07
N ALA A 157 19.53 -9.84 -19.37
CA ALA A 157 19.53 -10.56 -20.66
C ALA A 157 18.26 -11.39 -20.88
N ALA A 158 17.65 -11.90 -19.80
CA ALA A 158 16.37 -12.61 -19.84
C ALA A 158 15.16 -11.65 -19.91
N ASN A 159 15.38 -10.34 -19.92
CA ASN A 159 14.34 -9.31 -20.01
C ASN A 159 13.28 -9.41 -18.89
N VAL A 160 13.70 -9.72 -17.67
CA VAL A 160 12.82 -9.71 -16.51
C VAL A 160 12.72 -8.29 -15.94
N ASP A 161 11.66 -8.02 -15.16
CA ASP A 161 11.35 -6.68 -14.67
C ASP A 161 12.13 -6.32 -13.39
N CYS A 162 12.50 -7.34 -12.63
CA CYS A 162 13.01 -7.16 -11.28
C CYS A 162 13.96 -8.30 -10.88
N VAL A 163 14.95 -7.97 -10.05
CA VAL A 163 15.82 -8.93 -9.35
C VAL A 163 15.53 -8.86 -7.85
N LYS A 164 15.34 -10.00 -7.18
CA LYS A 164 15.03 -10.04 -5.77
C LYS A 164 16.13 -10.71 -4.96
N PHE A 165 16.60 -10.00 -3.94
CA PHE A 165 17.60 -10.42 -2.95
C PHE A 165 16.98 -10.61 -1.57
N GLN A 166 17.81 -10.95 -0.59
CA GLN A 166 17.45 -11.08 0.81
C GLN A 166 18.49 -10.35 1.67
N MET A 167 18.03 -9.62 2.67
CA MET A 167 18.89 -8.95 3.64
C MET A 167 18.51 -9.40 5.03
N ARG A 168 19.49 -9.76 5.83
CA ARG A 168 19.29 -10.15 7.23
C ARG A 168 20.50 -9.79 8.07
N ASP A 169 20.21 -9.45 9.32
CA ASP A 169 21.23 -9.32 10.37
C ASP A 169 21.25 -10.62 11.16
N MET A 170 22.31 -11.41 11.01
CA MET A 170 22.43 -12.72 11.65
C MET A 170 22.43 -12.63 13.18
N ASP A 171 22.99 -11.54 13.73
CA ASP A 171 23.07 -11.31 15.19
C ASP A 171 21.71 -10.98 15.80
N LYS A 172 20.76 -10.50 14.97
CA LYS A 172 19.42 -10.08 15.42
C LYS A 172 18.34 -11.13 15.19
N LEU A 173 18.48 -11.91 14.15
CA LEU A 173 17.50 -12.92 13.75
C LEU A 173 17.52 -14.15 14.63
N TYR A 174 18.70 -14.56 15.03
CA TYR A 174 18.91 -15.78 15.76
C TYR A 174 19.47 -15.43 17.15
N LYS A 175 18.58 -15.41 18.16
CA LYS A 175 19.01 -15.33 19.54
C LYS A 175 19.83 -16.57 19.84
N ASP A 176 21.01 -16.38 20.44
CA ASP A 176 21.74 -17.48 21.08
C ASP A 176 20.75 -18.22 21.98
N SER A 177 20.41 -19.44 21.62
CA SER A 177 19.83 -20.39 22.55
C SER A 177 20.92 -20.59 23.60
N GLY A 178 20.70 -19.99 24.81
CA GLY A 178 21.70 -19.97 25.86
C GLY A 178 22.29 -21.36 26.09
N GLU A 179 23.53 -21.42 26.52
CA GLU A 179 24.46 -22.54 26.63
C GLU A 179 23.96 -23.86 27.27
N ASN A 180 22.66 -24.03 27.53
CA ASN A 180 22.10 -25.18 28.26
C ASN A 180 21.01 -25.97 27.49
N ASP A 181 20.79 -25.75 26.21
CA ASP A 181 19.85 -26.58 25.46
C ASP A 181 20.61 -27.72 24.74
N VAL A 182 20.72 -28.86 25.40
CA VAL A 182 21.35 -30.10 24.91
C VAL A 182 20.57 -30.70 23.71
N SER A 183 19.46 -30.11 23.32
CA SER A 183 18.63 -30.47 22.19
C SER A 183 18.76 -29.50 20.99
N ALA A 184 19.86 -28.73 20.94
CA ALA A 184 20.11 -27.88 19.77
C ALA A 184 20.01 -28.70 18.50
N ASP A 185 19.00 -28.40 17.66
CA ASP A 185 18.79 -29.09 16.40
C ASP A 185 20.01 -28.84 15.50
N LEU A 186 20.84 -29.87 15.30
CA LEU A 186 22.03 -29.83 14.45
C LEU A 186 21.68 -29.36 13.02
N GLY A 187 20.44 -29.58 12.57
CA GLY A 187 19.93 -29.10 11.30
C GLY A 187 19.76 -27.58 11.29
N ALA A 188 19.30 -26.99 12.39
CA ALA A 188 19.17 -25.55 12.53
C ALA A 188 20.54 -24.87 12.53
N GLN A 189 21.51 -25.37 13.30
CA GLN A 189 22.88 -24.83 13.32
C GLN A 189 23.55 -24.91 11.95
N TYR A 190 23.44 -26.05 11.26
CA TYR A 190 23.97 -26.20 9.91
C TYR A 190 23.36 -25.19 8.94
N THR A 191 22.05 -24.92 9.04
CA THR A 191 21.36 -23.94 8.22
C THR A 191 21.87 -22.53 8.51
N LEU A 192 22.10 -22.17 9.78
CA LEU A 192 22.65 -20.87 10.17
C LEU A 192 24.06 -20.66 9.62
N ASP A 193 24.92 -21.68 9.73
CA ASP A 193 26.29 -21.63 9.21
C ASP A 193 26.32 -21.43 7.68
N LEU A 194 25.43 -22.09 6.95
CA LEU A 194 25.26 -21.90 5.51
C LEU A 194 24.77 -20.49 5.18
N LEU A 195 23.76 -20.00 5.90
CA LEU A 195 23.22 -18.66 5.68
C LEU A 195 24.27 -17.59 5.93
N SER A 196 25.04 -17.73 7.01
CA SER A 196 26.16 -16.81 7.34
C SER A 196 27.23 -16.84 6.25
N LYS A 197 27.58 -18.02 5.76
CA LYS A 197 28.62 -18.19 4.72
C LYS A 197 28.21 -17.61 3.36
N PHE A 198 26.92 -17.70 3.01
CA PHE A 198 26.43 -17.31 1.68
C PHE A 198 25.79 -15.92 1.68
N GLN A 199 25.89 -15.17 2.74
CA GLN A 199 25.36 -13.81 2.81
C GLN A 199 26.40 -12.81 2.35
N LEU A 200 25.97 -11.82 1.54
CA LEU A 200 26.74 -10.60 1.30
C LEU A 200 26.63 -9.68 2.51
N SER A 201 27.68 -8.88 2.76
CA SER A 201 27.53 -7.76 3.69
C SER A 201 26.46 -6.78 3.18
N ASN A 202 25.86 -6.02 4.10
CA ASN A 202 24.84 -5.05 3.74
C ASN A 202 25.34 -4.01 2.74
N ASP A 203 26.59 -3.56 2.88
CA ASP A 203 27.20 -2.57 1.96
C ASP A 203 27.43 -3.19 0.58
N ALA A 204 27.93 -4.43 0.51
CA ALA A 204 28.08 -5.14 -0.75
C ALA A 204 26.72 -5.36 -1.44
N LEU A 205 25.66 -5.65 -0.67
CA LEU A 205 24.34 -5.82 -1.23
C LEU A 205 23.78 -4.51 -1.80
N ILE A 206 24.02 -3.38 -1.12
CA ILE A 206 23.67 -2.04 -1.61
C ILE A 206 24.41 -1.74 -2.92
N GLU A 207 25.70 -2.09 -3.01
CA GLU A 207 26.46 -1.95 -4.26
C GLU A 207 25.83 -2.76 -5.41
N VAL A 208 25.35 -3.97 -5.14
CA VAL A 208 24.64 -4.78 -6.14
C VAL A 208 23.30 -4.13 -6.53
N PHE A 209 22.58 -3.50 -5.61
CA PHE A 209 21.36 -2.75 -5.94
C PHE A 209 21.65 -1.55 -6.85
N ASP A 210 22.71 -0.80 -6.57
CA ASP A 210 23.14 0.31 -7.41
C ASP A 210 23.53 -0.20 -8.80
N TYR A 211 24.27 -1.31 -8.86
CA TYR A 211 24.59 -1.96 -10.12
C TYR A 211 23.33 -2.34 -10.92
N ALA A 212 22.35 -2.97 -10.28
CA ALA A 212 21.07 -3.32 -10.92
C ALA A 212 20.36 -2.07 -11.47
N LYS A 213 20.33 -0.98 -10.71
CA LYS A 213 19.76 0.30 -11.16
C LYS A 213 20.49 0.87 -12.38
N THR A 214 21.82 0.75 -12.45
CA THR A 214 22.59 1.18 -13.65
C THR A 214 22.28 0.36 -14.88
N LYS A 215 21.88 -0.90 -14.71
CA LYS A 215 21.43 -1.79 -15.80
C LYS A 215 19.97 -1.60 -16.18
N GLY A 216 19.24 -0.72 -15.48
CA GLY A 216 17.84 -0.41 -15.74
C GLY A 216 16.85 -1.45 -15.20
N ILE A 217 17.30 -2.42 -14.38
CA ILE A 217 16.44 -3.41 -13.73
C ILE A 217 16.15 -3.02 -12.29
N LEU A 218 14.92 -3.25 -11.84
CA LEU A 218 14.48 -2.92 -10.49
C LEU A 218 15.03 -3.90 -9.45
N PRO A 219 15.80 -3.45 -8.42
CA PRO A 219 16.11 -4.30 -7.29
C PRO A 219 14.95 -4.35 -6.29
N LEU A 220 14.64 -5.53 -5.78
CA LEU A 220 13.79 -5.77 -4.62
C LEU A 220 14.57 -6.50 -3.54
N CYS A 221 14.15 -6.36 -2.30
CA CYS A 221 14.73 -7.09 -1.19
C CYS A 221 13.66 -7.62 -0.23
N THR A 222 13.92 -8.79 0.36
CA THR A 222 13.21 -9.27 1.53
C THR A 222 14.04 -8.91 2.77
N PRO A 223 13.64 -7.92 3.59
CA PRO A 223 14.21 -7.76 4.92
C PRO A 223 13.70 -8.88 5.83
N TRP A 224 14.58 -9.51 6.60
CA TRP A 224 14.23 -10.56 7.55
C TRP A 224 14.16 -10.04 9.00
N ASP A 225 14.54 -8.79 9.22
CA ASP A 225 14.57 -8.12 10.50
C ASP A 225 14.38 -6.62 10.36
N LEU A 226 14.06 -5.94 11.48
CA LEU A 226 13.79 -4.50 11.50
C LEU A 226 15.02 -3.65 11.13
N GLU A 227 16.23 -4.10 11.47
CA GLU A 227 17.44 -3.35 11.16
C GLU A 227 17.71 -3.39 9.64
N SER A 228 17.56 -4.56 9.03
CA SER A 228 17.59 -4.72 7.58
C SER A 228 16.53 -3.85 6.89
N LEU A 229 15.32 -3.80 7.42
CA LEU A 229 14.26 -2.92 6.91
C LEU A 229 14.67 -1.45 7.00
N CYS A 230 15.18 -0.99 8.14
CA CYS A 230 15.64 0.40 8.33
C CYS A 230 16.78 0.77 7.36
N LYS A 231 17.72 -0.15 7.10
CA LYS A 231 18.79 0.08 6.12
C LYS A 231 18.24 0.23 4.70
N LEU A 232 17.30 -0.61 4.31
CA LEU A 232 16.65 -0.55 3.00
C LEU A 232 15.78 0.71 2.83
N GLU A 233 15.09 1.16 3.89
CA GLU A 233 14.36 2.43 3.91
C GLU A 233 15.32 3.62 3.71
N ASN A 234 16.44 3.65 4.44
CA ASN A 234 17.45 4.69 4.30
C ASN A 234 18.11 4.70 2.90
N TYR A 235 18.22 3.53 2.28
CA TYR A 235 18.69 3.40 0.90
C TYR A 235 17.66 3.92 -0.11
N GLY A 236 16.38 3.97 0.23
CA GLY A 236 15.29 4.35 -0.67
C GLY A 236 14.87 3.21 -1.60
N MET A 237 14.67 2.01 -1.05
CA MET A 237 14.16 0.87 -1.81
C MET A 237 12.73 1.12 -2.30
N ASP A 238 12.46 0.85 -3.57
CA ASP A 238 11.16 1.15 -4.20
C ASP A 238 10.03 0.19 -3.74
N ALA A 239 10.36 -1.03 -3.31
CA ALA A 239 9.40 -2.00 -2.79
C ALA A 239 10.10 -3.12 -2.00
N TYR A 240 9.34 -3.81 -1.16
CA TYR A 240 9.80 -4.92 -0.31
C TYR A 240 8.98 -6.18 -0.56
N LYS A 241 9.61 -7.33 -0.35
CA LYS A 241 8.91 -8.60 -0.26
C LYS A 241 8.82 -9.02 1.21
N VAL A 242 7.62 -9.20 1.72
CA VAL A 242 7.41 -9.81 3.05
C VAL A 242 7.66 -11.31 2.94
N ALA A 243 8.47 -11.87 3.84
CA ALA A 243 8.73 -13.31 3.85
C ALA A 243 7.44 -14.08 4.18
N SER A 244 7.28 -15.26 3.59
CA SER A 244 6.07 -16.08 3.83
C SER A 244 5.92 -16.52 5.28
N ALA A 245 7.06 -16.67 5.99
CA ALA A 245 7.08 -17.04 7.41
C ALA A 245 6.57 -15.92 8.33
N ASP A 246 6.62 -14.67 7.87
CA ASP A 246 6.22 -13.49 8.65
C ASP A 246 4.78 -13.04 8.34
N PHE A 247 4.10 -13.79 7.47
CA PHE A 247 2.72 -13.49 7.07
C PHE A 247 1.77 -14.32 7.94
N THR A 248 1.42 -13.80 9.12
CA THR A 248 0.47 -14.42 10.07
C THR A 248 -0.82 -13.62 10.17
#